data_9d8da49ec7f7f8b4107f9a6b9ae34cfc
#
_entry.id   9d8da49ec7f7f8b4107f9a6b9ae34cfc
#
_cell.length_a   1.000
_cell.length_b   1.000
_cell.length_c   1.000
_cell.angle_alpha   90.00
_cell.angle_beta   90.00
_cell.angle_gamma   90.00
#
_symmetry.space_group_name_H-M   'P 1'
#
loop_
_entity.id
_entity.type
_entity.pdbx_description
1 polymer ?
#
loop_
_entity_poly.entity_id
_entity_poly.type
_entity_poly.pdbx_seq_one_letter_code
_entity_poly.pdbx_strand_id
1 'polypeptide(L)'
;GFASVTWILNRNYNFELTRIAVDFDIENNEPEYGMFHSFHHFYADGRERLVRVMWDDRWDFYEKGEPMPFEQTERYTERLRRKRLTNDMVLDYAKALGWDLRDPAFWTSERNAWYLSVKMY
;
A
#
# COMPACT_ATOMS: atom_id res chain seq x y z
N GLY A 1 7.77 -1.03 19.81
CA GLY A 1 7.97 -0.40 18.52
C GLY A 1 7.21 -1.10 17.41
N PHE A 2 7.21 -0.51 16.28
CA PHE A 2 6.55 -1.07 15.10
C PHE A 2 7.50 -0.99 13.90
N ALA A 3 7.15 -1.75 12.88
CA ALA A 3 7.89 -1.74 11.63
C ALA A 3 6.98 -1.28 10.50
N SER A 4 7.48 -0.37 9.70
CA SER A 4 6.83 0.08 8.48
C SER A 4 7.62 -0.45 7.28
N VAL A 5 6.91 -1.06 6.33
CA VAL A 5 7.53 -1.64 5.14
C VAL A 5 7.01 -0.90 3.92
N THR A 6 7.93 -0.34 3.13
CA THR A 6 7.59 0.34 1.89
C THR A 6 8.24 -0.40 0.72
N TRP A 7 7.43 -0.70 -0.28
CA TRP A 7 7.84 -1.45 -1.46
C TRP A 7 7.70 -0.57 -2.70
N ILE A 8 8.72 -0.55 -3.51
CA ILE A 8 8.70 0.14 -4.79
C ILE A 8 8.98 -0.89 -5.87
N LEU A 9 8.00 -1.11 -6.75
CA LEU A 9 8.09 -2.11 -7.78
C LEU A 9 8.04 -1.44 -9.16
N ASN A 10 9.12 -1.56 -9.90
CA ASN A 10 9.18 -1.06 -11.26
C ASN A 10 8.64 -2.14 -12.20
N ARG A 11 7.57 -1.83 -12.91
CA ARG A 11 6.87 -2.82 -13.74
C ARG A 11 7.48 -3.02 -15.11
N ASN A 12 7.93 -1.94 -15.75
CA ASN A 12 8.41 -2.02 -17.12
C ASN A 12 9.25 -0.80 -17.45
N TYR A 13 9.79 -0.79 -18.67
CA TYR A 13 10.66 0.29 -19.16
C TYR A 13 9.92 1.61 -19.42
N ASN A 14 8.60 1.62 -19.36
CA ASN A 14 7.80 2.83 -19.55
C ASN A 14 7.59 3.59 -18.23
N PHE A 15 8.34 3.23 -17.19
CA PHE A 15 8.31 3.88 -15.88
C PHE A 15 6.98 3.76 -15.14
N GLU A 16 6.20 2.71 -15.43
CA GLU A 16 5.11 2.37 -14.53
C GLU A 16 5.70 1.87 -13.21
N LEU A 17 5.20 2.43 -12.12
CA LEU A 17 5.73 2.17 -10.79
C LEU A 17 4.58 1.98 -9.82
N THR A 18 4.67 0.97 -8.97
CA THR A 18 3.76 0.80 -7.85
C THR A 18 4.54 0.93 -6.56
N ARG A 19 4.08 1.80 -5.70
CA ARG A 19 4.61 1.98 -4.35
C ARG A 19 3.58 1.54 -3.34
N ILE A 20 3.99 0.67 -2.42
CA ILE A 20 3.12 0.13 -1.39
C ILE A 20 3.76 0.39 -0.03
N ALA A 21 2.98 0.90 0.89
CA ALA A 21 3.39 1.07 2.28
C ALA A 21 2.38 0.38 3.18
N VAL A 22 2.89 -0.43 4.08
CA VAL A 22 2.08 -1.16 5.06
C VAL A 22 2.71 -0.97 6.43
N ASP A 23 1.89 -0.56 7.38
CA ASP A 23 2.28 -0.51 8.79
C ASP A 23 1.48 -1.57 9.53
N PHE A 24 2.16 -2.62 9.94
CA PHE A 24 1.51 -3.79 10.54
C PHE A 24 0.88 -3.52 11.90
N ASP A 25 1.24 -2.42 12.54
CA ASP A 25 0.74 -2.09 13.88
C ASP A 25 -0.50 -1.20 13.87
N ILE A 26 -0.91 -0.68 12.73
CA ILE A 26 -2.05 0.27 12.64
C ILE A 26 -3.32 -0.30 13.25
N GLU A 27 -3.62 -1.58 13.01
CA GLU A 27 -4.86 -2.19 13.47
C GLU A 27 -4.84 -2.60 14.94
N ASN A 28 -3.67 -2.70 15.54
CA ASN A 28 -3.49 -3.35 16.84
C ASN A 28 -3.03 -2.43 17.95
N ASN A 29 -2.43 -1.29 17.65
CA ASN A 29 -1.80 -0.43 18.62
C ASN A 29 -2.46 0.95 18.69
N GLU A 30 -2.12 1.68 19.77
CA GLU A 30 -2.48 3.10 19.87
C GLU A 30 -1.86 3.84 18.68
N PRO A 31 -2.59 4.79 18.08
CA PRO A 31 -2.06 5.54 16.96
C PRO A 31 -0.81 6.32 17.32
N GLU A 32 0.18 6.28 16.44
CA GLU A 32 1.38 7.09 16.53
C GLU A 32 1.49 7.98 15.29
N TYR A 33 2.04 9.16 15.48
CA TYR A 33 2.19 10.12 14.39
C TYR A 33 2.94 9.51 13.20
N GLY A 34 2.35 9.64 12.03
CA GLY A 34 2.96 9.16 10.79
C GLY A 34 2.68 7.70 10.45
N MET A 35 1.90 6.98 11.25
CA MET A 35 1.44 5.65 10.85
C MET A 35 0.56 5.73 9.62
N PHE A 36 0.84 4.90 8.61
CA PHE A 36 0.03 4.91 7.40
C PHE A 36 0.09 3.61 6.62
N HIS A 37 -0.99 3.37 5.86
CA HIS A 37 -1.00 2.43 4.74
C HIS A 37 -1.19 3.22 3.47
N SER A 38 -0.54 2.81 2.39
CA SER A 38 -0.81 3.39 1.09
C SER A 38 -0.62 2.40 -0.05
N PHE A 39 -1.42 2.61 -1.08
CA PHE A 39 -1.27 1.98 -2.38
C PHE A 39 -1.19 3.09 -3.41
N HIS A 40 -0.06 3.18 -4.11
CA HIS A 40 0.19 4.28 -5.03
C HIS A 40 0.74 3.73 -6.34
N HIS A 41 -0.01 3.91 -7.41
CA HIS A 41 0.39 3.46 -8.73
C HIS A 41 0.60 4.65 -9.66
N PHE A 42 1.74 4.66 -10.33
CA PHE A 42 2.10 5.68 -11.31
C PHE A 42 2.03 5.05 -12.70
N TYR A 43 1.11 5.53 -13.52
CA TYR A 43 0.99 5.06 -14.89
C TYR A 43 2.05 5.71 -15.78
N ALA A 44 2.41 5.02 -16.87
CA ALA A 44 3.40 5.53 -17.82
C ALA A 44 2.97 6.84 -18.49
N ASP A 45 1.66 7.10 -18.58
CA ASP A 45 1.12 8.31 -19.18
C ASP A 45 1.01 9.50 -18.22
N GLY A 46 1.50 9.36 -17.00
CA GLY A 46 1.49 10.41 -15.99
C GLY A 46 0.29 10.41 -15.06
N ARG A 47 -0.71 9.55 -15.29
CA ARG A 47 -1.82 9.42 -14.34
C ARG A 47 -1.35 8.72 -13.08
N GLU A 48 -2.08 8.94 -11.98
CA GLU A 48 -1.80 8.31 -10.70
C GLU A 48 -3.06 7.72 -10.10
N ARG A 49 -2.88 6.64 -9.33
CA ARG A 49 -3.91 6.13 -8.43
C ARG A 49 -3.31 6.04 -7.04
N LEU A 50 -3.91 6.74 -6.09
CA LEU A 50 -3.46 6.73 -4.69
C LEU A 50 -4.63 6.44 -3.78
N VAL A 51 -4.44 5.53 -2.84
CA VAL A 51 -5.34 5.31 -1.70
C VAL A 51 -4.48 5.28 -0.45
N ARG A 52 -4.85 6.07 0.56
CA ARG A 52 -4.03 6.19 1.78
C ARG A 52 -4.89 6.37 3.03
N VAL A 53 -4.49 5.70 4.10
CA VAL A 53 -4.98 5.94 5.45
C VAL A 53 -3.78 6.30 6.32
N MET A 54 -3.85 7.42 7.03
CA MET A 54 -2.75 7.93 7.84
C MET A 54 -3.25 8.52 9.15
N TRP A 55 -2.44 8.39 10.21
CA TRP A 55 -2.67 9.08 11.47
C TRP A 55 -1.88 10.38 11.51
N ASP A 56 -2.62 11.49 11.66
CA ASP A 56 -2.05 12.83 11.81
C ASP A 56 -3.00 13.60 12.76
N ASP A 57 -2.84 13.36 14.07
CA ASP A 57 -3.75 13.79 15.14
C ASP A 57 -5.16 13.20 15.04
N ARG A 58 -5.51 12.64 13.90
CA ARG A 58 -6.76 11.92 13.64
C ARG A 58 -6.51 10.99 12.45
N TRP A 59 -7.40 10.02 12.29
CA TRP A 59 -7.36 9.16 11.11
C TRP A 59 -7.84 9.95 9.90
N ASP A 60 -7.05 9.93 8.85
CA ASP A 60 -7.34 10.59 7.60
C ASP A 60 -7.34 9.56 6.47
N PHE A 61 -8.35 9.64 5.60
CA PHE A 61 -8.45 8.83 4.40
C PHE A 61 -8.37 9.75 3.20
N TYR A 62 -7.52 9.39 2.24
CA TYR A 62 -7.34 10.16 1.02
C TYR A 62 -7.26 9.22 -0.17
N GLU A 63 -7.91 9.59 -1.27
CA GLU A 63 -7.74 8.89 -2.53
C GLU A 63 -7.67 9.87 -3.69
N LYS A 64 -6.96 9.47 -4.74
CA LYS A 64 -6.76 10.26 -5.95
C LYS A 64 -6.76 9.33 -7.16
N GLY A 65 -7.43 9.74 -8.23
CA GLY A 65 -7.46 9.01 -9.49
C GLY A 65 -8.57 7.96 -9.57
N GLU A 66 -8.59 7.24 -10.66
CA GLU A 66 -9.60 6.22 -10.94
C GLU A 66 -9.28 4.91 -10.23
N PRO A 67 -10.25 4.30 -9.52
CA PRO A 67 -10.02 2.99 -8.91
C PRO A 67 -9.70 1.92 -9.95
N MET A 68 -8.81 1.02 -9.58
CA MET A 68 -8.52 -0.16 -10.40
C MET A 68 -9.61 -1.22 -10.20
N PRO A 69 -9.84 -2.12 -11.18
CA PRO A 69 -10.93 -3.10 -11.11
C PRO A 69 -10.91 -4.02 -9.89
N PHE A 70 -9.73 -4.31 -9.35
CA PHE A 70 -9.60 -5.21 -8.21
C PHE A 70 -9.79 -4.53 -6.86
N GLU A 71 -9.92 -3.19 -6.83
CA GLU A 71 -10.03 -2.47 -5.57
C GLU A 71 -11.36 -2.75 -4.87
N GLN A 72 -11.29 -2.81 -3.54
CA GLN A 72 -12.45 -3.03 -2.69
C GLN A 72 -13.07 -1.66 -2.33
N THR A 73 -13.63 -0.99 -3.32
CA THR A 73 -14.10 0.40 -3.19
C THR A 73 -15.24 0.55 -2.19
N GLU A 74 -16.01 -0.50 -1.95
CA GLU A 74 -17.05 -0.49 -0.93
C GLU A 74 -16.49 -0.26 0.48
N ARG A 75 -15.21 -0.62 0.69
CA ARG A 75 -14.55 -0.41 1.98
C ARG A 75 -14.23 1.06 2.22
N TYR A 76 -14.12 1.86 1.18
CA TYR A 76 -13.74 3.28 1.30
C TYR A 76 -14.85 4.14 1.91
N THR A 77 -16.04 3.60 2.09
CA THR A 77 -17.16 4.27 2.75
C THR A 77 -17.38 3.80 4.19
N GLU A 78 -16.50 2.96 4.71
CA GLU A 78 -16.57 2.52 6.09
C GLU A 78 -16.59 3.72 7.04
N ARG A 79 -17.36 3.61 8.13
CA ARG A 79 -17.48 4.68 9.10
C ARG A 79 -16.14 5.04 9.73
N LEU A 80 -15.37 4.02 10.13
CA LEU A 80 -14.05 4.24 10.72
C LEU A 80 -13.02 4.38 9.61
N ARG A 81 -12.41 5.54 9.51
CA ARG A 81 -11.48 5.84 8.42
C ARG A 81 -10.30 4.88 8.37
N ARG A 82 -9.80 4.43 9.52
CA ARG A 82 -8.68 3.47 9.55
C ARG A 82 -9.03 2.13 8.94
N LYS A 83 -10.32 1.80 8.82
CA LYS A 83 -10.79 0.55 8.21
C LYS A 83 -11.01 0.66 6.70
N ARG A 84 -10.87 1.85 6.15
CA ARG A 84 -11.07 2.06 4.72
C ARG A 84 -9.94 1.49 3.87
N LEU A 85 -8.74 1.41 4.44
CA LEU A 85 -7.61 0.73 3.81
C LEU A 85 -6.83 0.00 4.91
N THR A 86 -6.78 -1.33 4.81
CA THR A 86 -6.13 -2.19 5.80
C THR A 86 -4.90 -2.86 5.21
N ASN A 87 -4.08 -3.49 6.07
CA ASN A 87 -2.95 -4.30 5.63
C ASN A 87 -3.36 -5.31 4.56
N ASP A 88 -4.44 -6.05 4.84
CA ASP A 88 -4.89 -7.11 3.95
C ASP A 88 -5.32 -6.55 2.59
N MET A 89 -6.01 -5.40 2.59
CA MET A 89 -6.42 -4.77 1.34
C MET A 89 -5.20 -4.39 0.49
N VAL A 90 -4.19 -3.76 1.09
CA VAL A 90 -2.98 -3.36 0.36
C VAL A 90 -2.25 -4.59 -0.18
N LEU A 91 -2.13 -5.64 0.63
CA LEU A 91 -1.48 -6.88 0.21
C LEU A 91 -2.26 -7.60 -0.89
N ASP A 92 -3.60 -7.57 -0.81
CA ASP A 92 -4.45 -8.12 -1.86
C ASP A 92 -4.30 -7.35 -3.18
N TYR A 93 -4.17 -6.03 -3.11
CA TYR A 93 -3.96 -5.20 -4.30
C TYR A 93 -2.61 -5.53 -4.95
N ALA A 94 -1.57 -5.69 -4.14
CA ALA A 94 -0.27 -6.11 -4.65
C ALA A 94 -0.35 -7.47 -5.34
N LYS A 95 -1.08 -8.40 -4.74
CA LYS A 95 -1.27 -9.74 -5.31
C LYS A 95 -1.99 -9.67 -6.66
N ALA A 96 -3.01 -8.81 -6.77
CA ALA A 96 -3.72 -8.61 -8.04
C ALA A 96 -2.82 -8.08 -9.13
N LEU A 97 -1.78 -7.35 -8.76
CA LEU A 97 -0.76 -6.86 -9.71
C LEU A 97 0.33 -7.89 -10.01
N GLY A 98 0.27 -9.06 -9.39
CA GLY A 98 1.23 -10.14 -9.63
C GLY A 98 2.28 -10.31 -8.54
N TRP A 99 2.16 -9.59 -7.41
CA TRP A 99 3.12 -9.65 -6.32
C TRP A 99 2.46 -10.15 -5.04
N ASP A 100 2.57 -11.45 -4.80
CA ASP A 100 2.05 -12.05 -3.57
C ASP A 100 3.07 -11.89 -2.44
N LEU A 101 2.99 -10.77 -1.74
CA LEU A 101 3.95 -10.41 -0.70
C LEU A 101 3.82 -11.29 0.55
N ARG A 102 2.74 -12.05 0.67
CA ARG A 102 2.55 -13.00 1.77
C ARG A 102 3.23 -14.34 1.49
N ASP A 103 3.55 -14.62 0.23
CA ASP A 103 4.18 -15.89 -0.16
C ASP A 103 5.70 -15.80 0.06
N PRO A 104 6.28 -16.67 0.92
CA PRO A 104 7.72 -16.68 1.11
C PRO A 104 8.53 -16.84 -0.17
N ALA A 105 7.99 -17.53 -1.17
CA ALA A 105 8.67 -17.72 -2.45
C ALA A 105 8.89 -16.42 -3.21
N PHE A 106 8.05 -15.41 -2.98
CA PHE A 106 8.24 -14.10 -3.61
C PHE A 106 9.60 -13.50 -3.26
N TRP A 107 10.01 -13.65 -2.02
CA TRP A 107 11.23 -13.02 -1.49
C TRP A 107 12.51 -13.68 -1.94
N THR A 108 12.41 -14.91 -2.45
CA THR A 108 13.57 -15.65 -2.97
C THR A 108 13.67 -15.56 -4.50
N SER A 109 12.71 -14.88 -5.14
CA SER A 109 12.68 -14.75 -6.60
C SER A 109 13.62 -13.65 -7.06
N GLU A 110 14.44 -13.95 -8.08
CA GLU A 110 15.32 -12.96 -8.73
C GLU A 110 14.69 -12.35 -9.98
N ARG A 111 13.43 -12.64 -10.25
CA ARG A 111 12.78 -12.33 -11.53
C ARG A 111 12.51 -10.87 -11.77
N ASN A 112 12.34 -10.09 -10.74
CA ASN A 112 11.91 -8.70 -10.88
C ASN A 112 12.86 -7.76 -10.16
N ALA A 113 13.15 -6.63 -10.80
CA ALA A 113 13.82 -5.55 -10.10
C ALA A 113 12.82 -4.91 -9.13
N TRP A 114 13.14 -4.93 -7.86
CA TRP A 114 12.31 -4.31 -6.84
C TRP A 114 13.20 -3.71 -5.75
N TYR A 115 12.63 -2.73 -5.08
CA TYR A 115 13.32 -2.02 -4.00
C TYR A 115 12.50 -2.16 -2.74
N LEU A 116 13.17 -2.52 -1.65
CA LEU A 116 12.56 -2.65 -0.33
C LEU A 116 13.19 -1.65 0.63
N SER A 117 12.35 -0.91 1.33
CA SER A 117 12.77 -0.07 2.45
C SER A 117 11.99 -0.49 3.69
N VAL A 118 12.70 -0.77 4.76
CA VAL A 118 12.09 -1.12 6.04
C VAL A 118 12.48 -0.04 7.06
N LYS A 119 11.47 0.51 7.73
CA LYS A 119 11.68 1.52 8.76
C LYS A 119 11.20 0.97 10.09
N MET A 120 12.10 0.95 11.06
CA MET A 120 11.81 0.46 12.41
C MET A 120 11.71 1.62 13.39
N TYR A 121 10.74 1.53 14.29
CA TYR A 121 10.54 2.54 15.32
C TYR A 121 10.59 1.90 16.71
#